data_7d73d6c38e4b196b1d779c484ea5bf41
#
_entry.id   7d73d6c38e4b196b1d779c484ea5bf41
#
_cell.length_a   1.000
_cell.length_b   1.000
_cell.length_c   1.000
_cell.angle_alpha   90.00
_cell.angle_beta   90.00
_cell.angle_gamma   90.00
#
_symmetry.space_group_name_H-M   'P 1'
#
loop_
_entity.id
_entity.type
_entity.pdbx_description
1 polymer ?
#
loop_
_entity_poly.entity_id
_entity_poly.type
_entity_poly.pdbx_seq_one_letter_code
_entity_poly.pdbx_strand_id
1 'polypeptide(L)'
;MMTTQIETHTLREWLETQQPVTVLDIRTDDDRSQWAIPGSLHVNAYEALQDGQPGALADLVLPADRPVITVCNAGKVSQVAADVLANRGFDARSLAGGMKAWSLAWNVADVPLADSSVSVIQVRRTGKGCLSYMVASDGEAAVVDPSVAFDVYLDIARRHRWSIRYVLETHIHADHLSRARELASQAGAALLLPPQHRIRFAFTPIADGEVIRVGNATFRALHTPGHTDESTSYVLNDAAVLTGDTLFTNGVGRPDLHADLDPARVRARVLFGSLNQLLHLSPQIAVLPAHASEPIAFDGLPIAARMDDITSWLAGWLTSESGFVDRVTSHLPATPPNFVRIVALNEAGDFPTSDPTELEAGANRCAVK
;
A
#
# COMPACT_ATOMS: atom_id res chain seq x y z
N MET A 1 3.99 33.21 -18.86
CA MET A 1 3.85 31.86 -19.48
C MET A 1 3.02 31.02 -18.53
N MET A 2 2.08 30.19 -19.03
CA MET A 2 1.39 29.25 -18.13
C MET A 2 2.40 28.18 -17.73
N THR A 3 2.51 27.90 -16.43
CA THR A 3 3.36 26.83 -15.92
C THR A 3 2.92 25.50 -16.54
N THR A 4 3.84 24.79 -17.13
CA THR A 4 3.56 23.47 -17.68
C THR A 4 3.38 22.49 -16.51
N GLN A 5 2.28 21.75 -16.49
CA GLN A 5 2.06 20.68 -15.53
C GLN A 5 2.41 19.32 -16.13
N ILE A 6 2.71 18.36 -15.27
CA ILE A 6 2.86 16.95 -15.62
C ILE A 6 1.87 16.13 -14.82
N GLU A 7 1.22 15.18 -15.48
CA GLU A 7 0.29 14.26 -14.84
C GLU A 7 1.02 13.18 -14.02
N THR A 8 0.38 12.69 -12.97
CA THR A 8 0.93 11.64 -12.10
C THR A 8 1.34 10.39 -12.88
N HIS A 9 0.54 9.95 -13.85
CA HIS A 9 0.87 8.76 -14.64
C HIS A 9 2.14 8.95 -15.48
N THR A 10 2.37 10.15 -16.01
CA THR A 10 3.57 10.46 -16.81
C THR A 10 4.82 10.48 -15.94
N LEU A 11 4.76 11.13 -14.75
CA LEU A 11 5.90 11.11 -13.82
C LEU A 11 6.20 9.68 -13.35
N ARG A 12 5.16 8.90 -13.02
CA ARG A 12 5.29 7.49 -12.66
C ARG A 12 6.02 6.70 -13.75
N GLU A 13 5.60 6.86 -15.02
CA GLU A 13 6.21 6.18 -16.16
C GLU A 13 7.68 6.57 -16.32
N TRP A 14 8.03 7.85 -16.15
CA TRP A 14 9.42 8.29 -16.22
C TRP A 14 10.27 7.66 -15.11
N LEU A 15 9.75 7.56 -13.89
CA LEU A 15 10.46 6.91 -12.79
C LEU A 15 10.60 5.39 -13.01
N GLU A 16 9.56 4.74 -13.52
CA GLU A 16 9.54 3.30 -13.81
C GLU A 16 10.53 2.93 -14.93
N THR A 17 10.61 3.77 -15.97
CA THR A 17 11.53 3.57 -17.10
C THR A 17 12.90 4.21 -16.88
N GLN A 18 13.16 4.70 -15.66
CA GLN A 18 14.42 5.34 -15.28
C GLN A 18 14.83 6.51 -16.20
N GLN A 19 13.86 7.25 -16.73
CA GLN A 19 14.14 8.47 -17.49
C GLN A 19 14.78 9.51 -16.58
N PRO A 20 15.82 10.25 -17.07
CA PRO A 20 16.44 11.30 -16.29
C PRO A 20 15.42 12.39 -15.92
N VAL A 21 15.13 12.54 -14.64
CA VAL A 21 14.24 13.55 -14.08
C VAL A 21 14.70 13.93 -12.68
N THR A 22 14.53 15.18 -12.30
CA THR A 22 14.72 15.65 -10.93
C THR A 22 13.36 15.94 -10.33
N VAL A 23 12.97 15.22 -9.30
CA VAL A 23 11.76 15.53 -8.50
C VAL A 23 12.20 16.41 -7.34
N LEU A 24 11.62 17.61 -7.22
CA LEU A 24 11.88 18.56 -6.15
C LEU A 24 10.65 18.71 -5.26
N ASP A 25 10.71 18.15 -4.08
CA ASP A 25 9.70 18.31 -3.04
C ASP A 25 9.95 19.61 -2.28
N ILE A 26 8.98 20.53 -2.33
CA ILE A 26 9.07 21.83 -1.68
C ILE A 26 8.24 21.93 -0.38
N ARG A 27 7.68 20.82 0.09
CA ARG A 27 6.83 20.77 1.29
C ARG A 27 7.65 21.04 2.55
N THR A 28 6.91 21.19 3.66
CA THR A 28 7.51 21.24 5.01
C THR A 28 8.23 19.95 5.35
N ASP A 29 9.16 20.00 6.30
CA ASP A 29 9.88 18.82 6.80
C ASP A 29 8.91 17.79 7.37
N ASP A 30 7.87 18.24 8.09
CA ASP A 30 6.84 17.38 8.67
C ASP A 30 6.05 16.62 7.60
N ASP A 31 5.57 17.30 6.57
CA ASP A 31 4.85 16.66 5.44
C ASP A 31 5.72 15.63 4.71
N ARG A 32 6.99 16.01 4.46
CA ARG A 32 7.93 15.14 3.80
C ARG A 32 8.25 13.89 4.62
N SER A 33 8.38 14.04 5.93
CA SER A 33 8.68 12.91 6.83
C SER A 33 7.59 11.85 6.84
N GLN A 34 6.35 12.23 6.55
CA GLN A 34 5.23 11.28 6.49
C GLN A 34 5.30 10.40 5.24
N TRP A 35 5.51 10.99 4.07
CA TRP A 35 5.61 10.27 2.79
C TRP A 35 6.26 11.14 1.74
N ALA A 36 7.11 10.57 0.88
CA ALA A 36 7.79 11.28 -0.19
C ALA A 36 7.83 10.45 -1.48
N ILE A 37 8.05 11.11 -2.62
CA ILE A 37 8.40 10.42 -3.86
C ILE A 37 9.84 9.93 -3.72
N PRO A 38 10.11 8.61 -3.90
CA PRO A 38 11.45 8.06 -3.77
C PRO A 38 12.47 8.77 -4.66
N GLY A 39 13.65 9.04 -4.12
CA GLY A 39 14.72 9.73 -4.86
C GLY A 39 14.51 11.24 -5.07
N SER A 40 13.42 11.82 -4.56
CA SER A 40 13.19 13.26 -4.67
C SER A 40 14.17 14.07 -3.80
N LEU A 41 14.65 15.19 -4.34
CA LEU A 41 15.33 16.22 -3.58
C LEU A 41 14.31 16.96 -2.72
N HIS A 42 14.75 17.56 -1.61
CA HIS A 42 13.90 18.33 -0.74
C HIS A 42 14.47 19.72 -0.46
N VAL A 43 13.58 20.69 -0.46
CA VAL A 43 13.82 22.02 0.09
C VAL A 43 12.55 22.49 0.78
N ASN A 44 12.63 22.82 2.06
CA ASN A 44 11.50 23.37 2.81
C ASN A 44 11.26 24.84 2.40
N ALA A 45 10.50 25.01 1.30
CA ALA A 45 10.21 26.30 0.70
C ALA A 45 8.72 26.62 0.62
N TYR A 46 7.86 25.74 1.15
CA TYR A 46 6.40 25.82 0.97
C TYR A 46 5.83 27.15 1.44
N GLU A 47 6.09 27.52 2.70
CA GLU A 47 5.54 28.74 3.31
C GLU A 47 6.07 29.99 2.60
N ALA A 48 7.40 30.06 2.38
CA ALA A 48 8.01 31.19 1.71
C ALA A 48 7.47 31.42 0.30
N LEU A 49 7.27 30.36 -0.48
CA LEU A 49 6.69 30.46 -1.82
C LEU A 49 5.18 30.82 -1.78
N GLN A 50 4.44 30.34 -0.80
CA GLN A 50 3.05 30.70 -0.57
C GLN A 50 2.91 32.20 -0.25
N ASP A 51 3.86 32.77 0.50
CA ASP A 51 3.94 34.19 0.87
C ASP A 51 4.55 35.06 -0.25
N GLY A 52 4.78 34.49 -1.45
CA GLY A 52 5.29 35.21 -2.59
C GLY A 52 6.78 35.58 -2.51
N GLN A 53 7.58 34.79 -1.80
CA GLN A 53 9.03 34.98 -1.64
C GLN A 53 9.82 34.05 -2.59
N PRO A 54 10.03 34.41 -3.87
CA PRO A 54 10.68 33.54 -4.86
C PRO A 54 12.15 33.29 -4.55
N GLY A 55 12.78 34.11 -3.70
CA GLY A 55 14.17 33.96 -3.25
C GLY A 55 14.43 32.65 -2.47
N ALA A 56 13.40 31.96 -1.98
CA ALA A 56 13.53 30.68 -1.29
C ALA A 56 14.18 29.57 -2.15
N LEU A 57 14.21 29.73 -3.47
CA LEU A 57 14.85 28.80 -4.41
C LEU A 57 16.08 29.41 -5.11
N ALA A 58 16.57 30.61 -4.71
CA ALA A 58 17.61 31.33 -5.43
C ALA A 58 18.96 30.57 -5.49
N ASP A 59 19.35 29.99 -4.36
CA ASP A 59 20.65 29.33 -4.21
C ASP A 59 20.58 27.82 -4.51
N LEU A 60 19.42 27.32 -4.96
CA LEU A 60 19.27 25.89 -5.23
C LEU A 60 20.02 25.49 -6.50
N VAL A 61 20.94 24.53 -6.36
CA VAL A 61 21.71 23.97 -7.47
C VAL A 61 21.02 22.67 -7.94
N LEU A 62 20.60 22.67 -9.19
CA LEU A 62 19.92 21.52 -9.81
C LEU A 62 20.62 21.12 -11.11
N PRO A 63 20.55 19.84 -11.53
CA PRO A 63 20.98 19.42 -12.86
C PRO A 63 20.18 20.17 -13.95
N ALA A 64 20.90 20.75 -14.92
CA ALA A 64 20.29 21.47 -16.03
C ALA A 64 20.01 20.60 -17.26
N ASP A 65 20.46 19.35 -17.24
CA ASP A 65 20.38 18.39 -18.35
C ASP A 65 19.08 17.57 -18.37
N ARG A 66 18.17 17.81 -17.43
CA ARG A 66 16.93 17.04 -17.27
C ARG A 66 15.78 17.90 -16.72
N PRO A 67 14.50 17.50 -16.96
CA PRO A 67 13.35 18.19 -16.40
C PRO A 67 13.37 18.19 -14.86
N VAL A 68 12.86 19.29 -14.27
CA VAL A 68 12.64 19.42 -12.83
C VAL A 68 11.13 19.39 -12.55
N ILE A 69 10.69 18.42 -11.78
CA ILE A 69 9.27 18.29 -11.40
C ILE A 69 9.11 18.74 -9.95
N THR A 70 8.49 19.89 -9.76
CA THR A 70 8.22 20.44 -8.43
C THR A 70 6.95 19.81 -7.84
N VAL A 71 6.98 19.52 -6.54
CA VAL A 71 5.89 18.80 -5.83
C VAL A 71 5.55 19.52 -4.53
N CYS A 72 4.25 19.74 -4.31
CA CYS A 72 3.67 20.13 -3.02
C CYS A 72 2.48 19.23 -2.68
N ASN A 73 1.71 19.53 -1.63
CA ASN A 73 0.59 18.68 -1.23
C ASN A 73 -0.53 18.56 -2.27
N ALA A 74 -0.92 19.69 -2.91
CA ALA A 74 -2.07 19.76 -3.81
C ALA A 74 -1.77 20.37 -5.19
N GLY A 75 -0.50 20.55 -5.55
CA GLY A 75 -0.11 21.06 -6.87
C GLY A 75 -0.19 22.58 -7.06
N LYS A 76 -0.59 23.36 -6.05
CA LYS A 76 -0.76 24.82 -6.19
C LYS A 76 0.55 25.59 -5.97
N VAL A 77 1.20 25.42 -4.82
CA VAL A 77 2.45 26.14 -4.51
C VAL A 77 3.60 25.63 -5.37
N SER A 78 3.57 24.35 -5.77
CA SER A 78 4.57 23.81 -6.69
C SER A 78 4.52 24.43 -8.10
N GLN A 79 3.39 25.02 -8.53
CA GLN A 79 3.36 25.82 -9.76
C GLN A 79 4.21 27.08 -9.62
N VAL A 80 4.11 27.77 -8.48
CA VAL A 80 4.96 28.94 -8.18
C VAL A 80 6.45 28.55 -8.21
N ALA A 81 6.78 27.40 -7.59
CA ALA A 81 8.15 26.89 -7.63
C ALA A 81 8.64 26.59 -9.06
N ALA A 82 7.78 25.98 -9.89
CA ALA A 82 8.11 25.69 -11.29
C ALA A 82 8.32 26.98 -12.09
N ASP A 83 7.48 28.02 -11.91
CA ASP A 83 7.65 29.31 -12.56
C ASP A 83 8.97 29.99 -12.15
N VAL A 84 9.32 29.97 -10.87
CA VAL A 84 10.60 30.51 -10.37
C VAL A 84 11.77 29.79 -11.01
N LEU A 85 11.75 28.45 -11.09
CA LEU A 85 12.82 27.67 -11.71
C LEU A 85 12.86 27.86 -13.24
N ALA A 86 11.72 27.96 -13.91
CA ALA A 86 11.65 28.25 -15.34
C ALA A 86 12.28 29.63 -15.68
N ASN A 87 12.04 30.66 -14.85
CA ASN A 87 12.66 31.98 -15.00
C ASN A 87 14.17 31.92 -14.75
N ARG A 88 14.69 30.90 -14.08
CA ARG A 88 16.15 30.62 -13.92
C ARG A 88 16.71 29.77 -15.07
N GLY A 89 15.88 29.36 -16.05
CA GLY A 89 16.31 28.62 -17.24
C GLY A 89 16.19 27.10 -17.16
N PHE A 90 15.54 26.56 -16.11
CA PHE A 90 15.27 25.11 -16.01
C PHE A 90 14.02 24.70 -16.81
N ASP A 91 14.00 23.49 -17.37
CA ASP A 91 12.75 22.84 -17.83
C ASP A 91 11.96 22.39 -16.60
N ALA A 92 11.26 23.32 -15.97
CA ALA A 92 10.54 23.08 -14.73
C ALA A 92 9.03 22.93 -14.96
N ARG A 93 8.42 21.92 -14.32
CA ARG A 93 6.99 21.61 -14.39
C ARG A 93 6.49 21.27 -13.00
N SER A 94 5.20 21.54 -12.75
CA SER A 94 4.55 21.17 -11.49
C SER A 94 3.82 19.84 -11.64
N LEU A 95 3.92 18.96 -10.63
CA LEU A 95 3.09 17.76 -10.56
C LEU A 95 1.63 18.17 -10.33
N ALA A 96 0.75 17.84 -11.29
CA ALA A 96 -0.68 18.11 -11.20
C ALA A 96 -1.28 17.40 -9.97
N GLY A 97 -2.02 18.14 -9.14
CA GLY A 97 -2.60 17.62 -7.90
C GLY A 97 -1.59 17.27 -6.80
N GLY A 98 -0.28 17.40 -7.03
CA GLY A 98 0.77 17.19 -6.04
C GLY A 98 0.78 15.80 -5.40
N MET A 99 1.20 15.71 -4.13
CA MET A 99 1.24 14.44 -3.38
C MET A 99 -0.14 13.81 -3.20
N LYS A 100 -1.21 14.61 -3.21
CA LYS A 100 -2.58 14.10 -3.16
C LYS A 100 -2.88 13.24 -4.38
N ALA A 101 -2.63 13.73 -5.60
CA ALA A 101 -2.77 12.94 -6.82
C ALA A 101 -1.74 11.79 -6.89
N TRP A 102 -0.52 12.04 -6.41
CA TRP A 102 0.52 11.02 -6.33
C TRP A 102 0.12 9.82 -5.45
N SER A 103 -0.77 10.00 -4.49
CA SER A 103 -1.26 8.89 -3.64
C SER A 103 -1.84 7.72 -4.42
N LEU A 104 -2.23 7.93 -5.68
CA LEU A 104 -2.70 6.88 -6.60
C LEU A 104 -1.59 6.25 -7.45
N ALA A 105 -0.35 6.75 -7.38
CA ALA A 105 0.76 6.20 -8.14
C ALA A 105 1.08 4.77 -7.69
N TRP A 106 1.40 3.93 -8.66
CA TRP A 106 1.69 2.50 -8.44
C TRP A 106 2.79 2.02 -9.37
N ASN A 107 3.40 0.90 -9.04
CA ASN A 107 4.28 0.13 -9.89
C ASN A 107 4.10 -1.36 -9.60
N VAL A 108 4.89 -2.21 -10.26
CA VAL A 108 4.85 -3.65 -10.06
C VAL A 108 6.23 -4.21 -9.74
N ALA A 109 6.24 -5.36 -9.07
CA ALA A 109 7.42 -6.18 -8.90
C ALA A 109 7.05 -7.65 -8.98
N ASP A 110 7.89 -8.45 -9.62
CA ASP A 110 7.76 -9.90 -9.57
C ASP A 110 8.24 -10.42 -8.21
N VAL A 111 7.46 -11.32 -7.61
CA VAL A 111 7.85 -12.00 -6.37
C VAL A 111 8.43 -13.37 -6.76
N PRO A 112 9.74 -13.58 -6.62
CA PRO A 112 10.34 -14.87 -6.96
C PRO A 112 9.92 -15.93 -5.95
N LEU A 113 9.33 -17.02 -6.42
CA LEU A 113 9.04 -18.21 -5.64
C LEU A 113 9.87 -19.38 -6.15
N ALA A 114 10.14 -20.36 -5.26
CA ALA A 114 10.84 -21.58 -5.65
C ALA A 114 10.03 -22.45 -6.64
N ASP A 115 8.70 -22.37 -6.56
CA ASP A 115 7.79 -23.04 -7.49
C ASP A 115 7.56 -22.16 -8.74
N SER A 116 8.22 -22.50 -9.82
CA SER A 116 8.12 -21.78 -11.10
C SER A 116 6.78 -22.00 -11.84
N SER A 117 5.90 -22.87 -11.35
CA SER A 117 4.55 -23.06 -11.88
C SER A 117 3.57 -21.99 -11.43
N VAL A 118 3.98 -21.18 -10.44
CA VAL A 118 3.20 -20.07 -9.88
C VAL A 118 3.91 -18.75 -10.15
N SER A 119 3.20 -17.82 -10.76
CA SER A 119 3.65 -16.44 -10.95
C SER A 119 2.99 -15.55 -9.91
N VAL A 120 3.77 -14.70 -9.25
CA VAL A 120 3.25 -13.70 -8.30
C VAL A 120 3.73 -12.32 -8.70
N ILE A 121 2.79 -11.43 -9.00
CA ILE A 121 3.05 -10.01 -9.25
C ILE A 121 2.52 -9.21 -8.05
N GLN A 122 3.42 -8.50 -7.38
CA GLN A 122 3.06 -7.51 -6.38
C GLN A 122 2.76 -6.18 -7.05
N VAL A 123 1.52 -5.70 -6.94
CA VAL A 123 1.13 -4.34 -7.36
C VAL A 123 1.29 -3.42 -6.17
N ARG A 124 2.23 -2.49 -6.26
CA ARG A 124 2.69 -1.65 -5.16
C ARG A 124 2.17 -0.23 -5.37
N ARG A 125 1.31 0.25 -4.51
CA ARG A 125 0.81 1.64 -4.52
C ARG A 125 1.87 2.56 -3.90
N THR A 126 2.84 2.99 -4.71
CA THR A 126 4.04 3.74 -4.29
C THR A 126 3.70 5.07 -3.62
N GLY A 127 2.59 5.68 -3.99
CA GLY A 127 2.12 6.94 -3.41
C GLY A 127 1.50 6.82 -2.02
N LYS A 128 1.31 5.56 -1.50
CA LYS A 128 0.62 5.33 -0.22
C LYS A 128 1.20 4.18 0.61
N GLY A 129 1.73 3.14 -0.04
CA GLY A 129 2.28 1.97 0.64
C GLY A 129 1.39 0.73 0.61
N CYS A 130 0.21 0.74 -0.01
CA CYS A 130 -0.61 -0.45 -0.13
C CYS A 130 0.02 -1.45 -1.12
N LEU A 131 -0.06 -2.72 -0.79
CA LEU A 131 0.47 -3.84 -1.58
C LEU A 131 -0.68 -4.81 -1.87
N SER A 132 -0.89 -5.10 -3.13
CA SER A 132 -1.83 -6.12 -3.59
C SER A 132 -1.12 -7.14 -4.47
N TYR A 133 -1.71 -8.30 -4.66
CA TYR A 133 -1.03 -9.41 -5.30
C TYR A 133 -1.89 -10.01 -6.40
N MET A 134 -1.29 -10.26 -7.56
CA MET A 134 -1.83 -11.14 -8.57
C MET A 134 -1.06 -12.44 -8.52
N VAL A 135 -1.75 -13.53 -8.23
CA VAL A 135 -1.17 -14.88 -8.19
C VAL A 135 -1.78 -15.69 -9.31
N ALA A 136 -0.95 -16.23 -10.18
CA ALA A 136 -1.41 -16.96 -11.34
C ALA A 136 -0.71 -18.30 -11.51
N SER A 137 -1.47 -19.29 -12.00
CA SER A 137 -0.98 -20.61 -12.41
C SER A 137 -1.88 -21.18 -13.48
N ASP A 138 -1.29 -21.83 -14.48
CA ASP A 138 -2.01 -22.50 -15.58
C ASP A 138 -3.07 -21.60 -16.27
N GLY A 139 -2.75 -20.32 -16.50
CA GLY A 139 -3.63 -19.36 -17.16
C GLY A 139 -4.77 -18.81 -16.30
N GLU A 140 -4.94 -19.28 -15.07
CA GLU A 140 -5.89 -18.74 -14.08
C GLU A 140 -5.19 -17.83 -13.08
N ALA A 141 -5.89 -16.81 -12.56
CA ALA A 141 -5.34 -15.88 -11.59
C ALA A 141 -6.32 -15.59 -10.45
N ALA A 142 -5.76 -15.24 -9.30
CA ALA A 142 -6.44 -14.57 -8.20
C ALA A 142 -5.80 -13.22 -7.93
N VAL A 143 -6.60 -12.26 -7.43
CA VAL A 143 -6.13 -10.95 -6.97
C VAL A 143 -6.44 -10.83 -5.49
N VAL A 144 -5.45 -10.43 -4.68
CA VAL A 144 -5.59 -10.27 -3.23
C VAL A 144 -5.38 -8.79 -2.88
N ASP A 145 -6.30 -8.23 -2.09
CA ASP A 145 -6.32 -6.85 -1.57
C ASP A 145 -6.15 -5.77 -2.66
N PRO A 146 -6.98 -5.73 -3.73
CA PRO A 146 -6.80 -4.78 -4.82
C PRO A 146 -7.04 -3.33 -4.34
N SER A 147 -5.97 -2.52 -4.36
CA SER A 147 -5.93 -1.15 -3.83
C SER A 147 -5.81 -0.04 -4.88
N VAL A 148 -5.52 -0.40 -6.13
CA VAL A 148 -5.49 0.52 -7.28
C VAL A 148 -6.68 0.30 -8.20
N ALA A 149 -6.89 1.17 -9.18
CA ALA A 149 -8.00 1.06 -10.11
C ALA A 149 -8.08 -0.34 -10.77
N PHE A 150 -9.28 -0.88 -10.93
CA PHE A 150 -9.49 -2.27 -11.36
C PHE A 150 -8.93 -2.57 -12.76
N ASP A 151 -8.91 -1.57 -13.65
CA ASP A 151 -8.36 -1.69 -15.00
C ASP A 151 -6.86 -2.04 -14.99
N VAL A 152 -6.11 -1.64 -13.97
CA VAL A 152 -4.70 -2.02 -13.80
C VAL A 152 -4.56 -3.54 -13.72
N TYR A 153 -5.37 -4.20 -12.90
CA TYR A 153 -5.34 -5.66 -12.75
C TYR A 153 -5.82 -6.38 -14.01
N LEU A 154 -6.85 -5.84 -14.68
CA LEU A 154 -7.34 -6.38 -15.95
C LEU A 154 -6.29 -6.25 -17.04
N ASP A 155 -5.54 -5.16 -17.09
CA ASP A 155 -4.47 -4.94 -18.06
C ASP A 155 -3.28 -5.87 -17.82
N ILE A 156 -2.88 -6.08 -16.56
CA ILE A 156 -1.85 -7.07 -16.22
C ILE A 156 -2.32 -8.47 -16.62
N ALA A 157 -3.52 -8.87 -16.25
CA ALA A 157 -4.08 -10.18 -16.61
C ALA A 157 -4.11 -10.39 -18.14
N ARG A 158 -4.53 -9.36 -18.89
CA ARG A 158 -4.56 -9.42 -20.36
C ARG A 158 -3.17 -9.60 -20.98
N ARG A 159 -2.16 -8.83 -20.51
CA ARG A 159 -0.77 -8.94 -21.00
C ARG A 159 -0.19 -10.33 -20.76
N HIS A 160 -0.51 -10.94 -19.63
CA HIS A 160 -0.04 -12.29 -19.28
C HIS A 160 -0.97 -13.42 -19.77
N ARG A 161 -2.11 -13.11 -20.39
CA ARG A 161 -3.15 -14.06 -20.81
C ARG A 161 -3.74 -14.86 -19.64
N TRP A 162 -3.91 -14.21 -18.48
CA TRP A 162 -4.54 -14.80 -17.31
C TRP A 162 -6.04 -14.50 -17.25
N SER A 163 -6.81 -15.47 -16.78
CA SER A 163 -8.23 -15.30 -16.44
C SER A 163 -8.35 -15.12 -14.92
N ILE A 164 -8.82 -13.96 -14.48
CA ILE A 164 -9.05 -13.72 -13.06
C ILE A 164 -10.27 -14.53 -12.64
N ARG A 165 -10.08 -15.52 -11.76
CA ARG A 165 -11.13 -16.43 -11.24
C ARG A 165 -11.63 -15.97 -9.89
N TYR A 166 -10.77 -15.39 -9.07
CA TYR A 166 -11.06 -14.98 -7.72
C TYR A 166 -10.48 -13.60 -7.43
N VAL A 167 -11.23 -12.84 -6.62
CA VAL A 167 -10.73 -11.64 -5.96
C VAL A 167 -10.94 -11.85 -4.46
N LEU A 168 -9.86 -11.73 -3.69
CA LEU A 168 -9.82 -12.01 -2.26
C LEU A 168 -9.50 -10.74 -1.48
N GLU A 169 -10.05 -10.63 -0.28
CA GLU A 169 -9.62 -9.66 0.73
C GLU A 169 -9.09 -10.40 1.96
N THR A 170 -8.04 -9.85 2.56
CA THR A 170 -7.53 -10.35 3.85
C THR A 170 -8.34 -9.83 5.03
N HIS A 171 -8.89 -8.63 4.93
CA HIS A 171 -9.68 -7.96 5.97
C HIS A 171 -10.45 -6.77 5.38
N ILE A 172 -11.26 -6.08 6.18
CA ILE A 172 -11.86 -4.80 5.80
C ILE A 172 -10.83 -3.68 5.99
N HIS A 173 -10.35 -3.12 4.89
CA HIS A 173 -9.33 -2.07 4.90
C HIS A 173 -9.83 -0.76 5.50
N ALA A 174 -9.00 -0.11 6.30
CA ALA A 174 -9.29 1.17 6.96
C ALA A 174 -8.55 2.37 6.35
N ASP A 175 -7.65 2.12 5.41
CA ASP A 175 -6.74 3.11 4.83
C ASP A 175 -7.04 3.44 3.37
N HIS A 176 -7.74 2.57 2.65
CA HIS A 176 -8.12 2.77 1.26
C HIS A 176 -9.49 2.15 0.94
N LEU A 177 -10.09 2.61 -0.15
CA LEU A 177 -11.32 2.02 -0.69
C LEU A 177 -10.94 0.76 -1.49
N SER A 178 -11.45 -0.40 -1.06
CA SER A 178 -11.22 -1.66 -1.75
C SER A 178 -11.78 -1.64 -3.17
N ARG A 179 -11.03 -2.15 -4.13
CA ARG A 179 -11.46 -2.32 -5.52
C ARG A 179 -11.95 -3.75 -5.80
N ALA A 180 -12.04 -4.60 -4.77
CA ALA A 180 -12.31 -6.02 -4.94
C ALA A 180 -13.68 -6.29 -5.55
N ARG A 181 -14.74 -5.63 -5.05
CA ARG A 181 -16.09 -5.80 -5.57
C ARG A 181 -16.20 -5.40 -7.04
N GLU A 182 -15.63 -4.25 -7.39
CA GLU A 182 -15.65 -3.74 -8.75
C GLU A 182 -14.82 -4.63 -9.68
N LEU A 183 -13.60 -4.99 -9.28
CA LEU A 183 -12.73 -5.90 -10.03
C LEU A 183 -13.40 -7.26 -10.26
N ALA A 184 -14.00 -7.86 -9.23
CA ALA A 184 -14.70 -9.13 -9.34
C ALA A 184 -15.85 -9.05 -10.35
N SER A 185 -16.64 -7.96 -10.30
CA SER A 185 -17.74 -7.72 -11.25
C SER A 185 -17.22 -7.58 -12.69
N GLN A 186 -16.17 -6.80 -12.91
CA GLN A 186 -15.62 -6.55 -14.26
C GLN A 186 -14.92 -7.78 -14.85
N ALA A 187 -14.29 -8.59 -14.01
CA ALA A 187 -13.61 -9.83 -14.42
C ALA A 187 -14.55 -11.03 -14.54
N GLY A 188 -15.79 -10.95 -14.03
CA GLY A 188 -16.67 -12.11 -13.87
C GLY A 188 -16.12 -13.13 -12.86
N ALA A 189 -15.34 -12.66 -11.88
CA ALA A 189 -14.68 -13.48 -10.88
C ALA A 189 -15.53 -13.63 -9.60
N ALA A 190 -15.29 -14.69 -8.83
CA ALA A 190 -15.87 -14.83 -7.51
C ALA A 190 -15.17 -13.89 -6.52
N LEU A 191 -15.96 -13.17 -5.72
CA LEU A 191 -15.46 -12.33 -4.64
C LEU A 191 -15.46 -13.12 -3.33
N LEU A 192 -14.29 -13.29 -2.72
CA LEU A 192 -14.10 -14.05 -1.50
C LEU A 192 -13.59 -13.16 -0.38
N LEU A 193 -14.28 -13.19 0.76
CA LEU A 193 -13.87 -12.45 1.96
C LEU A 193 -13.87 -13.39 3.18
N PRO A 194 -13.09 -13.06 4.23
CA PRO A 194 -13.23 -13.74 5.52
C PRO A 194 -14.68 -13.69 6.05
N PRO A 195 -15.16 -14.71 6.77
CA PRO A 195 -16.51 -14.72 7.35
C PRO A 195 -16.72 -13.54 8.30
N GLN A 196 -17.80 -12.78 8.07
CA GLN A 196 -18.13 -11.59 8.86
C GLN A 196 -19.57 -11.15 8.60
N HIS A 197 -20.11 -10.23 9.44
CA HIS A 197 -21.48 -9.73 9.37
C HIS A 197 -21.58 -8.23 9.02
N ARG A 198 -20.47 -7.56 8.79
CA ARG A 198 -20.40 -6.11 8.58
C ARG A 198 -20.61 -5.71 7.12
N ILE A 199 -20.23 -6.56 6.18
CA ILE A 199 -20.39 -6.36 4.73
C ILE A 199 -21.86 -6.44 4.32
N ARG A 200 -22.30 -5.48 3.52
CA ARG A 200 -23.70 -5.32 3.09
C ARG A 200 -23.98 -5.73 1.64
N PHE A 201 -23.01 -6.32 0.98
CA PHE A 201 -23.13 -6.85 -0.39
C PHE A 201 -22.80 -8.34 -0.43
N ALA A 202 -23.15 -9.00 -1.54
CA ALA A 202 -22.92 -10.43 -1.71
C ALA A 202 -21.43 -10.73 -1.91
N PHE A 203 -20.94 -11.73 -1.19
CA PHE A 203 -19.61 -12.32 -1.33
C PHE A 203 -19.67 -13.81 -0.95
N THR A 204 -18.63 -14.55 -1.28
CA THR A 204 -18.47 -15.94 -0.81
C THR A 204 -17.55 -15.92 0.41
N PRO A 205 -18.01 -16.35 1.59
CA PRO A 205 -17.14 -16.45 2.75
C PRO A 205 -16.11 -17.56 2.56
N ILE A 206 -14.87 -17.32 3.01
CA ILE A 206 -13.81 -18.32 3.06
C ILE A 206 -13.42 -18.59 4.52
N ALA A 207 -13.71 -19.81 4.99
CA ALA A 207 -13.49 -20.20 6.38
C ALA A 207 -12.01 -20.56 6.66
N ASP A 208 -11.64 -20.55 7.95
CA ASP A 208 -10.32 -21.03 8.39
C ASP A 208 -10.06 -22.46 7.92
N GLY A 209 -8.85 -22.70 7.40
CA GLY A 209 -8.44 -23.98 6.83
C GLY A 209 -8.98 -24.28 5.43
N GLU A 210 -9.90 -23.47 4.89
CA GLU A 210 -10.44 -23.68 3.55
C GLU A 210 -9.36 -23.46 2.48
N VAL A 211 -9.45 -24.26 1.39
CA VAL A 211 -8.47 -24.24 0.29
C VAL A 211 -9.14 -23.83 -1.00
N ILE A 212 -8.64 -22.77 -1.62
CA ILE A 212 -9.02 -22.31 -2.97
C ILE A 212 -7.95 -22.75 -3.95
N ARG A 213 -8.37 -23.17 -5.17
CA ARG A 213 -7.48 -23.54 -6.25
C ARG A 213 -7.53 -22.51 -7.37
N VAL A 214 -6.33 -22.13 -7.85
CA VAL A 214 -6.11 -21.21 -8.97
C VAL A 214 -5.15 -21.90 -9.93
N GLY A 215 -5.67 -22.55 -10.98
CA GLY A 215 -4.88 -23.49 -11.76
C GLY A 215 -4.27 -24.58 -10.86
N ASN A 216 -2.95 -24.68 -10.85
CA ASN A 216 -2.20 -25.60 -9.99
C ASN A 216 -1.81 -25.01 -8.63
N ALA A 217 -2.03 -23.70 -8.43
CA ALA A 217 -1.77 -23.06 -7.14
C ALA A 217 -2.90 -23.29 -6.14
N THR A 218 -2.53 -23.34 -4.87
CA THR A 218 -3.49 -23.49 -3.75
C THR A 218 -3.29 -22.37 -2.75
N PHE A 219 -4.39 -21.72 -2.35
CA PHE A 219 -4.46 -20.82 -1.20
C PHE A 219 -5.17 -21.52 -0.06
N ARG A 220 -4.50 -21.66 1.07
CA ARG A 220 -5.15 -22.11 2.32
C ARG A 220 -5.38 -20.92 3.23
N ALA A 221 -6.63 -20.64 3.54
CA ALA A 221 -7.00 -19.59 4.49
C ALA A 221 -6.52 -19.95 5.90
N LEU A 222 -5.99 -18.97 6.60
CA LEU A 222 -5.53 -19.09 7.97
C LEU A 222 -6.07 -17.87 8.74
N HIS A 223 -7.03 -18.09 9.65
CA HIS A 223 -7.59 -17.01 10.45
C HIS A 223 -6.51 -16.45 11.38
N THR A 224 -6.20 -15.16 11.23
CA THR A 224 -5.12 -14.46 11.94
C THR A 224 -5.63 -13.12 12.50
N PRO A 225 -6.63 -13.14 13.39
CA PRO A 225 -7.25 -11.93 13.94
C PRO A 225 -6.31 -11.14 14.83
N GLY A 226 -6.69 -9.87 15.09
CA GLY A 226 -6.01 -8.98 16.02
C GLY A 226 -5.79 -7.58 15.47
N HIS A 227 -5.44 -7.41 14.19
CA HIS A 227 -5.57 -6.13 13.50
C HIS A 227 -7.06 -5.82 13.29
N THR A 228 -7.79 -6.74 12.70
CA THR A 228 -9.26 -6.80 12.70
C THR A 228 -9.70 -8.17 13.21
N ASP A 229 -11.00 -8.31 13.54
CA ASP A 229 -11.54 -9.57 14.06
C ASP A 229 -11.63 -10.65 12.95
N GLU A 230 -11.81 -10.22 11.69
CA GLU A 230 -11.91 -11.09 10.51
C GLU A 230 -10.57 -11.33 9.81
N SER A 231 -9.48 -10.70 10.21
CA SER A 231 -8.19 -10.80 9.52
C SER A 231 -7.81 -12.25 9.21
N THR A 232 -7.49 -12.50 7.95
CA THR A 232 -7.14 -13.81 7.42
C THR A 232 -5.89 -13.72 6.57
N SER A 233 -4.93 -14.59 6.82
CA SER A 233 -3.75 -14.77 5.97
C SER A 233 -3.99 -15.89 4.97
N TYR A 234 -3.35 -15.83 3.81
CA TYR A 234 -3.48 -16.87 2.77
C TYR A 234 -2.12 -17.54 2.52
N VAL A 235 -2.01 -18.81 2.85
CA VAL A 235 -0.80 -19.62 2.58
C VAL A 235 -0.85 -20.15 1.16
N LEU A 236 0.11 -19.74 0.33
CA LEU A 236 0.24 -20.10 -1.07
C LEU A 236 1.26 -21.23 -1.25
N ASN A 237 0.80 -22.42 -1.62
CA ASN A 237 1.63 -23.63 -1.88
C ASN A 237 2.70 -23.92 -0.81
N ASP A 238 2.49 -23.52 0.45
CA ASP A 238 3.51 -23.54 1.51
C ASP A 238 4.85 -22.80 1.16
N ALA A 239 4.85 -22.01 0.08
CA ALA A 239 5.99 -21.23 -0.43
C ALA A 239 5.93 -19.77 -0.03
N ALA A 240 4.73 -19.19 0.07
CA ALA A 240 4.50 -17.82 0.51
C ALA A 240 3.27 -17.72 1.43
N VAL A 241 3.20 -16.67 2.23
CA VAL A 241 2.02 -16.31 3.01
C VAL A 241 1.69 -14.83 2.82
N LEU A 242 0.47 -14.56 2.34
CA LEU A 242 -0.08 -13.21 2.24
C LEU A 242 -0.71 -12.88 3.58
N THR A 243 -0.09 -12.00 4.34
CA THR A 243 -0.42 -11.79 5.77
C THR A 243 -1.40 -10.65 6.02
N GLY A 244 -1.85 -9.96 4.96
CA GLY A 244 -2.65 -8.75 5.15
C GLY A 244 -1.91 -7.77 6.06
N ASP A 245 -2.65 -7.23 7.01
CA ASP A 245 -2.12 -6.32 8.04
C ASP A 245 -1.85 -7.02 9.39
N THR A 246 -1.77 -8.36 9.41
CA THR A 246 -1.40 -9.08 10.64
C THR A 246 0.09 -9.00 10.91
N LEU A 247 0.93 -9.23 9.88
CA LEU A 247 2.39 -9.25 9.98
C LEU A 247 3.02 -8.54 8.79
N PHE A 248 3.95 -7.62 9.07
CA PHE A 248 4.73 -6.89 8.05
C PHE A 248 6.18 -7.36 8.06
N THR A 249 6.96 -6.90 7.11
CA THR A 249 8.40 -7.23 7.04
C THR A 249 9.20 -6.66 8.21
N ASN A 250 8.71 -5.59 8.85
CA ASN A 250 9.39 -4.88 9.94
C ASN A 250 8.44 -4.37 11.04
N GLY A 251 7.30 -5.01 11.22
CA GLY A 251 6.31 -4.61 12.21
C GLY A 251 5.11 -5.54 12.24
N VAL A 252 4.12 -5.21 13.05
CA VAL A 252 2.86 -5.94 13.21
C VAL A 252 1.68 -4.99 13.06
N GLY A 253 0.50 -5.52 12.80
CA GLY A 253 -0.72 -4.73 12.68
C GLY A 253 -1.11 -4.01 13.97
N ARG A 254 -1.64 -2.80 13.83
CA ARG A 254 -2.18 -2.04 14.97
C ARG A 254 -3.52 -2.64 15.42
N PRO A 255 -3.77 -2.80 16.72
CA PRO A 255 -5.01 -3.42 17.22
C PRO A 255 -6.11 -2.43 17.60
N ASP A 256 -5.87 -1.11 17.46
CA ASP A 256 -6.66 -0.07 18.13
C ASP A 256 -7.68 0.65 17.25
N LEU A 257 -7.72 0.40 15.93
CA LEU A 257 -8.71 1.05 15.08
C LEU A 257 -10.14 0.61 15.51
N HIS A 258 -11.02 1.58 15.74
CA HIS A 258 -12.36 1.40 16.32
C HIS A 258 -12.39 0.82 17.74
N ALA A 259 -11.30 0.98 18.52
CA ALA A 259 -11.22 0.44 19.86
C ALA A 259 -10.66 1.49 20.83
N ASP A 260 -11.28 1.58 22.00
CA ASP A 260 -10.66 2.22 23.16
C ASP A 260 -9.47 1.38 23.67
N LEU A 261 -8.72 1.87 24.66
CA LEU A 261 -7.50 1.21 25.12
C LEU A 261 -7.73 -0.24 25.58
N ASP A 262 -8.79 -0.51 26.34
CA ASP A 262 -9.07 -1.85 26.86
C ASP A 262 -9.41 -2.84 25.74
N PRO A 263 -10.31 -2.54 24.78
CA PRO A 263 -10.50 -3.37 23.59
C PRO A 263 -9.24 -3.53 22.73
N ALA A 264 -8.41 -2.49 22.58
CA ALA A 264 -7.14 -2.58 21.86
C ALA A 264 -6.19 -3.60 22.52
N ARG A 265 -6.13 -3.63 23.86
CA ARG A 265 -5.36 -4.63 24.60
C ARG A 265 -5.89 -6.05 24.42
N VAL A 266 -7.21 -6.24 24.32
CA VAL A 266 -7.80 -7.54 24.01
C VAL A 266 -7.39 -7.99 22.60
N ARG A 267 -7.51 -7.11 21.60
CA ARG A 267 -7.09 -7.42 20.23
C ARG A 267 -5.59 -7.69 20.13
N ALA A 268 -4.76 -6.97 20.88
CA ALA A 268 -3.32 -7.22 20.94
C ALA A 268 -3.00 -8.62 21.49
N ARG A 269 -3.76 -9.16 22.47
CA ARG A 269 -3.62 -10.57 22.92
C ARG A 269 -3.97 -11.55 21.80
N VAL A 270 -5.04 -11.27 21.08
CA VAL A 270 -5.45 -12.10 19.93
C VAL A 270 -4.37 -12.07 18.85
N LEU A 271 -3.84 -10.88 18.54
CA LEU A 271 -2.73 -10.72 17.60
C LEU A 271 -1.48 -11.50 18.01
N PHE A 272 -1.16 -11.51 19.31
CA PHE A 272 -0.06 -12.34 19.84
C PHE A 272 -0.23 -13.82 19.49
N GLY A 273 -1.46 -14.36 19.63
CA GLY A 273 -1.79 -15.72 19.24
C GLY A 273 -1.62 -15.94 17.72
N SER A 274 -2.13 -15.03 16.90
CA SER A 274 -2.02 -15.08 15.44
C SER A 274 -0.57 -15.03 14.95
N LEU A 275 0.27 -14.19 15.55
CA LEU A 275 1.69 -14.12 15.22
C LEU A 275 2.43 -15.41 15.58
N ASN A 276 2.16 -15.98 16.76
CA ASN A 276 2.71 -17.28 17.13
C ASN A 276 2.29 -18.38 16.15
N GLN A 277 1.03 -18.37 15.68
CA GLN A 277 0.55 -19.31 14.66
C GLN A 277 1.32 -19.15 13.34
N LEU A 278 1.54 -17.90 12.88
CA LEU A 278 2.33 -17.64 11.66
C LEU A 278 3.79 -18.11 11.79
N LEU A 279 4.41 -17.94 12.95
CA LEU A 279 5.79 -18.41 13.21
C LEU A 279 5.95 -19.95 13.19
N HIS A 280 4.86 -20.70 13.24
CA HIS A 280 4.90 -22.17 13.05
C HIS A 280 4.94 -22.60 11.57
N LEU A 281 4.76 -21.65 10.63
CA LEU A 281 4.98 -21.92 9.21
C LEU A 281 6.47 -22.18 8.93
N SER A 282 6.77 -22.68 7.71
CA SER A 282 8.15 -22.91 7.30
C SER A 282 9.02 -21.66 7.49
N PRO A 283 10.22 -21.76 8.09
CA PRO A 283 11.15 -20.63 8.20
C PRO A 283 11.54 -20.01 6.84
N GLN A 284 11.43 -20.79 5.77
CA GLN A 284 11.78 -20.37 4.41
C GLN A 284 10.62 -19.71 3.66
N ILE A 285 9.40 -19.73 4.23
CA ILE A 285 8.22 -19.17 3.56
C ILE A 285 8.38 -17.66 3.35
N ALA A 286 8.04 -17.18 2.17
CA ALA A 286 8.02 -15.75 1.87
C ALA A 286 6.80 -15.08 2.53
N VAL A 287 7.01 -14.04 3.31
CA VAL A 287 5.96 -13.22 3.91
C VAL A 287 5.67 -12.03 3.00
N LEU A 288 4.41 -11.90 2.60
CA LEU A 288 3.88 -10.92 1.65
C LEU A 288 2.81 -10.08 2.35
N PRO A 289 3.15 -8.90 2.91
CA PRO A 289 2.21 -8.06 3.65
C PRO A 289 1.32 -7.23 2.74
N ALA A 290 0.20 -6.68 3.27
CA ALA A 290 -0.65 -5.76 2.51
C ALA A 290 -0.14 -4.31 2.50
N HIS A 291 0.86 -3.97 3.33
CA HIS A 291 1.39 -2.61 3.36
C HIS A 291 2.91 -2.55 3.58
N ALA A 292 3.51 -1.49 3.02
CA ALA A 292 4.81 -0.97 3.40
C ALA A 292 4.62 0.31 4.22
N SER A 293 5.48 0.53 5.21
CA SER A 293 5.45 1.72 6.08
C SER A 293 6.45 2.80 5.66
N GLU A 294 7.09 2.62 4.51
CA GLU A 294 8.06 3.53 3.92
C GLU A 294 7.80 3.71 2.43
N PRO A 295 8.22 4.84 1.83
CA PRO A 295 8.07 5.08 0.40
C PRO A 295 8.68 3.95 -0.44
N ILE A 296 7.92 3.44 -1.40
CA ILE A 296 8.30 2.28 -2.23
C ILE A 296 9.07 2.76 -3.47
N ALA A 297 10.30 2.30 -3.63
CA ALA A 297 11.16 2.65 -4.74
C ALA A 297 10.69 2.08 -6.09
N PHE A 298 11.18 2.70 -7.18
CA PHE A 298 10.99 2.21 -8.56
C PHE A 298 12.17 1.31 -8.98
N ASP A 299 12.40 0.24 -8.21
CA ASP A 299 13.55 -0.67 -8.34
C ASP A 299 13.17 -2.06 -8.86
N GLY A 300 11.86 -2.33 -9.04
CA GLY A 300 11.35 -3.64 -9.43
C GLY A 300 11.48 -4.73 -8.35
N LEU A 301 11.93 -4.39 -7.13
CA LEU A 301 12.11 -5.35 -6.05
C LEU A 301 10.83 -5.49 -5.22
N PRO A 302 10.36 -6.71 -4.92
CA PRO A 302 9.18 -6.90 -4.10
C PRO A 302 9.44 -6.54 -2.64
N ILE A 303 8.41 -6.04 -1.97
CA ILE A 303 8.38 -5.90 -0.51
C ILE A 303 8.00 -7.27 0.06
N ALA A 304 8.98 -8.01 0.47
CA ALA A 304 8.84 -9.35 1.02
C ALA A 304 10.01 -9.64 1.98
N ALA A 305 9.80 -10.57 2.90
CA ALA A 305 10.86 -11.09 3.76
C ALA A 305 10.67 -12.60 3.97
N ARG A 306 11.71 -13.30 4.34
CA ARG A 306 11.57 -14.70 4.77
C ARG A 306 11.09 -14.76 6.22
N MET A 307 10.37 -15.80 6.58
CA MET A 307 9.86 -15.95 7.94
C MET A 307 11.00 -16.03 8.98
N ASP A 308 12.14 -16.64 8.64
CA ASP A 308 13.30 -16.69 9.54
C ASP A 308 13.90 -15.30 9.81
N ASP A 309 13.95 -14.41 8.81
CA ASP A 309 14.40 -13.03 9.01
C ASP A 309 13.43 -12.27 9.94
N ILE A 310 12.13 -12.46 9.75
CA ILE A 310 11.10 -11.88 10.63
C ILE A 310 11.19 -12.43 12.04
N THR A 311 11.36 -13.75 12.19
CA THR A 311 11.48 -14.42 13.48
C THR A 311 12.65 -13.84 14.29
N SER A 312 13.73 -13.44 13.63
CA SER A 312 14.93 -12.91 14.30
C SER A 312 14.65 -11.65 15.15
N TRP A 313 13.75 -10.79 14.73
CA TRP A 313 13.36 -9.60 15.50
C TRP A 313 12.05 -9.80 16.27
N LEU A 314 11.07 -10.52 15.70
CA LEU A 314 9.75 -10.69 16.29
C LEU A 314 9.77 -11.57 17.54
N ALA A 315 10.66 -12.59 17.61
CA ALA A 315 10.81 -13.44 18.78
C ALA A 315 11.07 -12.64 20.07
N GLY A 316 11.83 -11.54 19.97
CA GLY A 316 12.06 -10.63 21.09
C GLY A 316 10.79 -9.92 21.60
N TRP A 317 9.78 -9.74 20.75
CA TRP A 317 8.50 -9.16 21.13
C TRP A 317 7.53 -10.21 21.72
N LEU A 318 7.66 -11.46 21.31
CA LEU A 318 6.77 -12.56 21.68
C LEU A 318 7.25 -13.36 22.91
N THR A 319 8.18 -12.83 23.69
CA THR A 319 8.69 -13.47 24.92
C THR A 319 7.62 -13.65 25.98
N SER A 320 6.63 -12.76 26.03
CA SER A 320 5.45 -12.88 26.90
C SER A 320 4.26 -12.12 26.28
N GLU A 321 3.05 -12.64 26.47
CA GLU A 321 1.83 -12.00 26.02
C GLU A 321 1.66 -10.58 26.61
N SER A 322 1.87 -10.42 27.92
CA SER A 322 1.74 -9.12 28.57
C SER A 322 2.74 -8.09 28.05
N GLY A 323 4.01 -8.50 27.86
CA GLY A 323 5.06 -7.64 27.31
C GLY A 323 4.74 -7.21 25.86
N PHE A 324 4.25 -8.13 25.05
CA PHE A 324 3.80 -7.82 23.69
C PHE A 324 2.64 -6.82 23.69
N VAL A 325 1.60 -7.07 24.49
CA VAL A 325 0.44 -6.17 24.61
C VAL A 325 0.88 -4.77 25.01
N ASP A 326 1.70 -4.63 26.06
CA ASP A 326 2.21 -3.35 26.51
C ASP A 326 3.01 -2.64 25.42
N ARG A 327 3.90 -3.35 24.73
CA ARG A 327 4.69 -2.81 23.62
C ARG A 327 3.80 -2.27 22.50
N VAL A 328 2.89 -3.09 21.98
CA VAL A 328 2.07 -2.73 20.82
C VAL A 328 1.11 -1.59 21.15
N THR A 329 0.54 -1.55 22.35
CA THR A 329 -0.41 -0.50 22.75
C THR A 329 0.25 0.80 23.20
N SER A 330 1.54 0.81 23.53
CA SER A 330 2.29 2.04 23.88
C SER A 330 2.97 2.73 22.70
N HIS A 331 3.06 2.08 21.53
CA HIS A 331 3.73 2.61 20.34
C HIS A 331 2.78 2.75 19.14
N LEU A 332 1.50 3.02 19.40
CA LEU A 332 0.51 3.18 18.35
C LEU A 332 0.81 4.41 17.48
N PRO A 333 0.84 4.26 16.14
CA PRO A 333 0.96 5.40 15.26
C PRO A 333 -0.29 6.29 15.33
N ALA A 334 -0.17 7.54 14.89
CA ALA A 334 -1.32 8.44 14.82
C ALA A 334 -2.48 7.78 14.04
N THR A 335 -3.71 8.02 14.50
CA THR A 335 -4.91 7.45 13.85
C THR A 335 -5.01 7.92 12.39
N PRO A 336 -5.22 7.02 11.41
CA PRO A 336 -5.37 7.43 10.02
C PRO A 336 -6.55 8.38 9.85
N PRO A 337 -6.41 9.49 9.12
CA PRO A 337 -7.56 10.33 8.81
C PRO A 337 -8.58 9.53 7.99
N ASN A 338 -9.86 9.85 8.15
CA ASN A 338 -10.97 9.25 7.39
C ASN A 338 -11.20 7.73 7.58
N PHE A 339 -10.46 7.04 8.44
CA PHE A 339 -10.57 5.58 8.55
C PHE A 339 -12.00 5.10 8.83
N VAL A 340 -12.76 5.80 9.70
CA VAL A 340 -14.18 5.46 9.98
C VAL A 340 -15.02 5.50 8.72
N ARG A 341 -14.81 6.52 7.89
CA ARG A 341 -15.54 6.70 6.64
C ARG A 341 -15.12 5.67 5.59
N ILE A 342 -13.82 5.38 5.49
CA ILE A 342 -13.30 4.37 4.56
C ILE A 342 -13.88 2.99 4.91
N VAL A 343 -13.83 2.58 6.18
CA VAL A 343 -14.40 1.31 6.65
C VAL A 343 -15.89 1.24 6.34
N ALA A 344 -16.68 2.28 6.66
CA ALA A 344 -18.11 2.29 6.39
C ALA A 344 -18.44 2.16 4.88
N LEU A 345 -17.61 2.75 4.00
CA LEU A 345 -17.76 2.62 2.55
C LEU A 345 -17.37 1.22 2.07
N ASN A 346 -16.29 0.65 2.60
CA ASN A 346 -15.89 -0.73 2.29
C ASN A 346 -16.95 -1.75 2.75
N GLU A 347 -17.58 -1.55 3.91
CA GLU A 347 -18.68 -2.37 4.39
C GLU A 347 -19.94 -2.24 3.51
N ALA A 348 -20.24 -1.04 3.04
CA ALA A 348 -21.39 -0.81 2.17
C ALA A 348 -21.15 -1.29 0.72
N GLY A 349 -19.90 -1.25 0.26
CA GLY A 349 -19.51 -1.52 -1.12
C GLY A 349 -19.95 -0.43 -2.10
N ASP A 350 -20.43 0.70 -1.61
CA ASP A 350 -20.85 1.85 -2.41
C ASP A 350 -19.80 2.95 -2.28
N PHE A 351 -19.07 3.19 -3.35
CA PHE A 351 -18.06 4.23 -3.35
C PHE A 351 -18.63 5.53 -3.94
N PRO A 352 -18.31 6.66 -3.31
CA PRO A 352 -18.71 7.94 -3.87
C PRO A 352 -18.06 8.12 -5.25
N THR A 353 -18.78 8.77 -6.16
CA THR A 353 -18.25 9.25 -7.45
C THR A 353 -17.20 10.35 -7.28
N SER A 354 -16.97 10.82 -6.04
CA SER A 354 -15.94 11.80 -5.67
C SER A 354 -14.53 11.19 -5.76
N ASP A 355 -13.56 12.05 -6.00
CA ASP A 355 -12.14 11.72 -6.06
C ASP A 355 -11.70 10.91 -4.82
N PRO A 356 -11.23 9.67 -4.97
CA PRO A 356 -10.81 8.85 -3.84
C PRO A 356 -9.63 9.46 -3.07
N THR A 357 -8.84 10.33 -3.68
CA THR A 357 -7.71 11.00 -3.02
C THR A 357 -8.14 11.88 -1.86
N GLU A 358 -9.39 12.36 -1.83
CA GLU A 358 -9.93 13.11 -0.68
C GLU A 358 -10.00 12.26 0.60
N LEU A 359 -10.15 10.94 0.46
CA LEU A 359 -10.24 10.01 1.57
C LEU A 359 -8.92 9.31 1.85
N GLU A 360 -8.20 8.95 0.79
CA GLU A 360 -7.10 7.99 0.83
C GLU A 360 -5.71 8.65 0.85
N ALA A 361 -5.59 9.97 0.58
CA ALA A 361 -4.27 10.63 0.55
C ALA A 361 -3.58 10.59 1.92
N GLY A 362 -2.26 10.45 1.90
CA GLY A 362 -1.40 10.39 3.07
C GLY A 362 -0.77 9.01 3.29
N ALA A 363 0.19 8.96 4.22
CA ALA A 363 0.95 7.77 4.55
C ALA A 363 0.08 6.66 5.13
N ASN A 364 0.49 5.41 4.87
CA ASN A 364 -0.07 4.26 5.58
C ASN A 364 0.37 4.27 7.06
N ARG A 365 -0.56 3.96 7.96
CA ARG A 365 -0.34 3.94 9.41
C ARG A 365 -0.87 2.66 10.07
N CYS A 366 -0.90 1.56 9.32
CA CYS A 366 -1.43 0.28 9.81
C CYS A 366 -0.43 -0.52 10.64
N ALA A 367 0.86 -0.20 10.57
CA ALA A 367 1.92 -0.94 11.25
C ALA A 367 2.35 -0.30 12.58
N VAL A 368 2.57 -1.16 13.60
CA VAL A 368 3.36 -0.86 14.80
C VAL A 368 4.76 -1.43 14.61
N LYS A 369 5.78 -0.59 14.86
CA LYS A 369 7.20 -0.94 14.71
C LYS A 369 7.91 -1.05 16.06
#